data_bcad112342917e76c6bc0a1fc4d3fb32
#
_entry.id   bcad112342917e76c6bc0a1fc4d3fb32
#
_cell.length_a   1.000
_cell.length_b   1.000
_cell.length_c   1.000
_cell.angle_alpha   90.00
_cell.angle_beta   90.00
_cell.angle_gamma   90.00
#
_symmetry.space_group_name_H-M   'P 1'
#
loop_
_entity.id
_entity.type
_entity.pdbx_description
1 polymer ?
#
loop_
_entity_poly.entity_id
_entity_poly.type
_entity_poly.pdbx_seq_one_letter_code
_entity_poly.pdbx_strand_id
1 'polypeptide(L)'
;MKRTTRLPPRKPGAQTRAKFYMTYPKKLVREPLIYLVARKFNVITNIRSASVSKEIGIIALELDGPKDLIAEAIAWFRDKGVTVEPIEKNVIE
;
A
#
# COMPACT_ATOMS: atom_id res chain seq x y z
N MET A 1 27.47 6.04 -8.18
CA MET A 1 27.06 5.67 -7.80
C MET A 1 26.26 5.01 -7.74
N LYS A 2 26.10 4.53 -7.45
CA LYS A 2 25.40 3.91 -7.40
C LYS A 2 24.61 3.86 -6.56
N ARG A 3 24.11 3.91 -6.53
CA ARG A 3 23.36 3.81 -5.82
C ARG A 3 22.73 2.86 -5.57
N THR A 4 22.75 2.38 -5.04
CA THR A 4 22.11 1.43 -4.93
C THR A 4 21.10 1.48 -4.09
N THR A 5 20.14 1.70 -4.36
CA THR A 5 19.14 1.86 -3.63
C THR A 5 18.26 0.74 -3.59
N ARG A 6 18.67 -0.41 -3.83
CA ARG A 6 17.86 -1.44 -3.86
C ARG A 6 17.29 -1.78 -2.54
N LEU A 7 16.11 -2.28 -2.41
CA LEU A 7 15.56 -2.77 -1.18
C LEU A 7 16.36 -3.92 -0.64
N PRO A 8 16.39 -4.12 0.65
CA PRO A 8 17.12 -5.26 1.20
C PRO A 8 16.52 -6.57 0.71
N PRO A 9 17.32 -7.61 0.68
CA PRO A 9 16.82 -8.91 0.28
C PRO A 9 15.71 -9.35 1.21
N ARG A 10 14.75 -10.05 0.68
CA ARG A 10 13.64 -10.54 1.47
C ARG A 10 13.81 -12.00 1.73
N LYS A 11 13.30 -12.42 2.86
CA LYS A 11 13.43 -13.81 3.23
C LYS A 11 12.38 -14.62 2.54
N PRO A 12 12.74 -15.72 1.90
CA PRO A 12 11.75 -16.59 1.31
C PRO A 12 10.79 -17.04 2.39
N GLY A 13 9.56 -17.14 2.10
CA GLY A 13 8.59 -17.58 3.06
C GLY A 13 8.04 -16.49 3.95
N ALA A 14 8.78 -15.39 4.08
CA ALA A 14 8.30 -14.27 4.85
C ALA A 14 7.58 -13.27 3.97
N GLN A 15 7.73 -13.43 2.66
CA GLN A 15 7.15 -12.52 1.72
C GLN A 15 5.73 -12.86 1.48
N THR A 16 4.91 -11.85 1.30
CA THR A 16 3.56 -12.07 0.86
C THR A 16 3.15 -10.91 -0.02
N ARG A 17 2.08 -11.08 -0.73
CA ARG A 17 1.53 -10.06 -1.59
C ARG A 17 0.07 -9.92 -1.24
N ALA A 18 -0.35 -8.74 -0.94
CA ALA A 18 -1.72 -8.51 -0.53
C ALA A 18 -2.30 -7.34 -1.31
N LYS A 19 -3.57 -7.42 -1.60
CA LYS A 19 -4.25 -6.39 -2.38
C LYS A 19 -5.37 -5.80 -1.56
N PHE A 20 -5.55 -4.51 -1.68
CA PHE A 20 -6.52 -3.78 -0.90
C PHE A 20 -7.19 -2.71 -1.72
N TYR A 21 -8.46 -2.44 -1.42
CA TYR A 21 -9.10 -1.24 -1.88
C TYR A 21 -8.93 -0.21 -0.78
N MET A 22 -8.46 0.97 -1.15
CA MET A 22 -8.28 2.03 -0.19
C MET A 22 -9.16 3.20 -0.59
N THR A 23 -9.88 3.75 0.37
CA THR A 23 -10.71 4.91 0.13
C THR A 23 -10.13 6.08 0.92
N TYR A 24 -9.75 7.11 0.20
CA TYR A 24 -9.15 8.30 0.79
C TYR A 24 -10.22 9.37 0.92
N PRO A 25 -10.42 9.93 2.12
CA PRO A 25 -11.32 11.08 2.24
C PRO A 25 -10.68 12.30 1.59
N LYS A 26 -11.50 13.28 1.31
CA LYS A 26 -11.08 14.49 0.62
C LYS A 26 -9.80 15.09 1.17
N LYS A 27 -9.70 15.20 2.46
CA LYS A 27 -8.55 15.86 3.07
C LYS A 27 -7.24 15.12 2.86
N LEU A 28 -7.30 13.84 2.53
CA LEU A 28 -6.09 13.06 2.32
C LEU A 28 -5.74 12.84 0.86
N VAL A 29 -6.59 13.27 -0.06
CA VAL A 29 -6.36 13.00 -1.47
C VAL A 29 -5.03 13.55 -1.96
N ARG A 30 -4.58 14.64 -1.40
CA ARG A 30 -3.32 15.25 -1.81
C ARG A 30 -2.10 14.79 -1.04
N GLU A 31 -2.31 13.95 -0.03
CA GLU A 31 -1.18 13.50 0.77
C GLU A 31 -0.46 12.35 0.08
N PRO A 32 0.86 12.34 0.06
CA PRO A 32 1.60 11.28 -0.63
C PRO A 32 1.72 10.04 0.24
N LEU A 33 0.60 9.49 0.66
CA LEU A 33 0.60 8.41 1.63
C LEU A 33 1.24 7.12 1.12
N ILE A 34 1.04 6.79 -0.16
CA ILE A 34 1.62 5.56 -0.69
C ILE A 34 3.14 5.66 -0.72
N TYR A 35 3.67 6.82 -1.09
CA TYR A 35 5.11 7.04 -1.05
C TYR A 35 5.63 6.90 0.38
N LEU A 36 4.92 7.51 1.32
CA LEU A 36 5.37 7.49 2.71
C LEU A 36 5.35 6.08 3.28
N VAL A 37 4.34 5.30 2.94
CA VAL A 37 4.26 3.94 3.42
C VAL A 37 5.39 3.10 2.84
N ALA A 38 5.64 3.25 1.56
CA ALA A 38 6.69 2.48 0.92
C ALA A 38 8.03 2.78 1.57
N ARG A 39 8.25 4.04 1.89
CA ARG A 39 9.50 4.45 2.47
C ARG A 39 9.62 4.03 3.93
N LYS A 40 8.53 4.19 4.69
CA LYS A 40 8.57 3.91 6.11
C LYS A 40 8.68 2.42 6.42
N PHE A 41 7.95 1.60 5.67
CA PHE A 41 7.89 0.18 5.97
C PHE A 41 8.69 -0.69 5.01
N ASN A 42 9.29 -0.05 4.01
CA ASN A 42 10.13 -0.79 3.08
C ASN A 42 9.37 -1.92 2.40
N VAL A 43 8.14 -1.64 1.97
CA VAL A 43 7.34 -2.58 1.21
C VAL A 43 7.22 -2.06 -0.20
N ILE A 44 7.00 -2.95 -1.13
CA ILE A 44 6.83 -2.57 -2.53
C ILE A 44 5.36 -2.27 -2.75
N THR A 45 5.08 -1.12 -3.32
CA THR A 45 3.71 -0.71 -3.59
C THR A 45 3.48 -0.73 -5.09
N ASN A 46 2.31 -1.19 -5.47
CA ASN A 46 1.94 -1.23 -6.86
C ASN A 46 0.47 -0.85 -7.00
N ILE A 47 0.21 0.27 -7.65
CA ILE A 47 -1.15 0.72 -7.84
C ILE A 47 -1.75 -0.05 -9.00
N ARG A 48 -2.84 -0.76 -8.73
CA ARG A 48 -3.51 -1.55 -9.73
C ARG A 48 -4.58 -0.75 -10.46
N SER A 49 -5.23 0.14 -9.76
CA SER A 49 -6.18 1.05 -10.37
C SER A 49 -6.39 2.21 -9.43
N ALA A 50 -6.84 3.30 -9.97
CA ALA A 50 -7.09 4.47 -9.15
C ALA A 50 -8.17 5.32 -9.79
N SER A 51 -9.05 5.85 -8.96
CA SER A 51 -10.06 6.78 -9.40
C SER A 51 -10.06 7.90 -8.38
N VAL A 52 -9.66 9.07 -8.79
CA VAL A 52 -9.49 10.19 -7.87
C VAL A 52 -10.30 11.38 -8.36
N SER A 53 -11.10 11.94 -7.46
CA SER A 53 -11.84 13.13 -7.75
C SER A 53 -11.51 14.17 -6.69
N LYS A 54 -12.18 15.28 -6.71
CA LYS A 54 -11.96 16.29 -5.70
C LYS A 54 -12.44 15.85 -4.33
N GLU A 55 -13.39 14.92 -4.31
CA GLU A 55 -14.01 14.53 -3.05
C GLU A 55 -13.50 13.24 -2.47
N ILE A 56 -13.00 12.36 -3.30
CA ILE A 56 -12.64 11.04 -2.82
C ILE A 56 -11.64 10.40 -3.75
N GLY A 57 -10.78 9.58 -3.18
CA GLY A 57 -9.85 8.77 -3.98
C GLY A 57 -10.08 7.32 -3.64
N ILE A 58 -10.22 6.48 -4.66
CA ILE A 58 -10.35 5.05 -4.46
C ILE A 58 -9.22 4.39 -5.22
N ILE A 59 -8.40 3.65 -4.52
CA ILE A 59 -7.20 3.06 -5.09
C ILE A 59 -7.14 1.58 -4.76
N ALA A 60 -6.89 0.76 -5.76
CA ALA A 60 -6.59 -0.64 -5.53
C ALA A 60 -5.08 -0.76 -5.47
N LEU A 61 -4.57 -1.10 -4.32
CA LEU A 61 -3.13 -1.13 -4.06
C LEU A 61 -2.68 -2.53 -3.71
N GLU A 62 -1.56 -2.91 -4.26
CA GLU A 62 -0.93 -4.17 -3.92
C GLU A 62 0.32 -3.87 -3.13
N LEU A 63 0.49 -4.54 -2.01
CA LEU A 63 1.70 -4.43 -1.20
C LEU A 63 2.42 -5.77 -1.22
N ASP A 64 3.73 -5.71 -1.39
CA ASP A 64 4.55 -6.90 -1.45
C ASP A 64 5.66 -6.76 -0.42
N GLY A 65 5.77 -7.68 0.48
CA GLY A 65 6.79 -7.64 1.52
C GLY A 65 6.50 -8.65 2.61
N PRO A 66 7.24 -8.57 3.70
CA PRO A 66 6.99 -9.44 4.84
C PRO A 66 5.60 -9.20 5.41
N LYS A 67 4.97 -10.27 5.79
CA LYS A 67 3.61 -10.21 6.26
C LYS A 67 3.38 -9.23 7.41
N ASP A 68 4.29 -9.21 8.37
CA ASP A 68 4.17 -8.31 9.50
C ASP A 68 4.31 -6.85 9.08
N LEU A 69 5.15 -6.55 8.11
CA LEU A 69 5.31 -5.18 7.65
C LEU A 69 4.08 -4.72 6.87
N ILE A 70 3.47 -5.63 6.13
CA ILE A 70 2.24 -5.30 5.43
C ILE A 70 1.14 -4.97 6.44
N ALA A 71 1.06 -5.75 7.52
CA ALA A 71 0.07 -5.48 8.56
C ALA A 71 0.28 -4.12 9.20
N GLU A 72 1.54 -3.77 9.45
CA GLU A 72 1.85 -2.47 10.01
C GLU A 72 1.53 -1.33 9.05
N ALA A 73 1.78 -1.56 7.78
CA ALA A 73 1.47 -0.55 6.77
C ALA A 73 -0.03 -0.29 6.68
N ILE A 74 -0.82 -1.34 6.75
CA ILE A 74 -2.26 -1.19 6.72
C ILE A 74 -2.76 -0.44 7.95
N ALA A 75 -2.22 -0.76 9.10
CA ALA A 75 -2.59 -0.07 10.34
C ALA A 75 -2.23 1.41 10.24
N TRP A 76 -1.11 1.71 9.63
CA TRP A 76 -0.67 3.09 9.45
C TRP A 76 -1.65 3.85 8.54
N PHE A 77 -2.07 3.24 7.42
CA PHE A 77 -3.05 3.88 6.55
C PHE A 77 -4.35 4.16 7.31
N ARG A 78 -4.81 3.18 8.07
CA ARG A 78 -6.05 3.35 8.82
C ARG A 78 -5.92 4.44 9.88
N ASP A 79 -4.76 4.51 10.49
CA ASP A 79 -4.50 5.53 11.49
C ASP A 79 -4.52 6.93 10.88
N LYS A 80 -4.15 7.05 9.62
CA LYS A 80 -4.18 8.33 8.92
C LYS A 80 -5.59 8.71 8.49
N GLY A 81 -6.51 7.78 8.50
CA GLY A 81 -7.87 8.06 8.10
C GLY A 81 -8.29 7.43 6.78
N VAL A 82 -7.48 6.54 6.25
CA VAL A 82 -7.82 5.84 5.00
C VAL A 82 -8.61 4.60 5.36
N THR A 83 -9.67 4.34 4.62
CA THR A 83 -10.40 3.08 4.78
C THR A 83 -9.69 2.05 3.93
N VAL A 84 -9.36 0.92 4.53
CA VAL A 84 -8.62 -0.14 3.84
C VAL A 84 -9.40 -1.43 3.94
N GLU A 85 -9.71 -2.03 2.80
CA GLU A 85 -10.44 -3.28 2.75
C GLU A 85 -9.69 -4.28 1.88
N PRO A 86 -9.47 -5.49 2.38
CA PRO A 86 -8.75 -6.47 1.58
C PRO A 86 -9.57 -6.93 0.40
N ILE A 87 -8.89 -7.24 -0.70
CA ILE A 87 -9.53 -7.83 -1.86
C ILE A 87 -9.37 -9.32 -1.72
N GLU A 88 -10.49 -10.02 -1.76
CA GLU A 88 -10.47 -11.46 -1.57
C GLU A 88 -9.70 -12.13 -2.69
N LYS A 89 -9.00 -13.19 -2.30
CA LYS A 89 -8.20 -13.89 -3.24
C LYS A 89 -8.91 -14.39 -4.45
N ASN A 90 -10.12 -14.80 -4.30
CA ASN A 90 -10.85 -15.36 -5.42
C ASN A 90 -11.64 -14.31 -6.20
N VAL A 91 -11.44 -13.06 -5.91
CA VAL A 91 -12.07 -12.03 -6.69
C VAL A 91 -11.25 -11.87 -7.95
N ILE A 92 -11.92 -11.80 -9.07
CA ILE A 92 -11.22 -11.65 -10.31
C ILE A 92 -10.78 -10.27 -10.52
N GLU A 93 -9.62 -10.04 -10.94
CA GLU A 93 -9.11 -8.73 -11.14
C GLU A 93 -8.84 -8.44 -12.50
#